data_6c89a75c5ea6a1ec00d479e419e716b4
#
_entry.id   6c89a75c5ea6a1ec00d479e419e716b4
#
_cell.length_a   1.000
_cell.length_b   1.000
_cell.length_c   1.000
_cell.angle_alpha   90.00
_cell.angle_beta   90.00
_cell.angle_gamma   90.00
#
_symmetry.space_group_name_H-M   'P 1'
#
loop_
_entity.id
_entity.type
_entity.pdbx_description
1 polymer ?
#
loop_
_entity_poly.entity_id
_entity_poly.type
_entity_poly.pdbx_seq_one_letter_code
_entity_poly.pdbx_strand_id
1 'polypeptide(L)'
;KDKGGLRTQFSSVIDIMPTLLEATGVPAPTNINGVAQKPIEGTSLVYTFDDAKAPSKHTTQYFEMFGNRAIYHEGWVAATTPGVAPWDTGAETEGRVPAVLDYKWELYNVSKDFSEADNLAAREPAKLKELQDLFWTEAEKYNVLPIENSRIDRFDVNNRPSLTSGRDEFTYFPGLVRIPEGAAPDLKNKSYQIKAEVVIPKGGAEGMLLTHGGRFSGYGLYLLKGKPVFLYN
;
A
#
# COMPACT_ATOMS: atom_id res chain seq x y z
N LYS A 1 20.85 26.13 14.04
CA LYS A 1 20.18 25.10 13.21
C LYS A 1 21.07 24.83 12.03
N ASP A 2 21.55 23.59 11.95
CA ASP A 2 22.52 23.12 10.99
C ASP A 2 21.83 22.92 9.63
N LYS A 3 21.97 23.85 8.71
CA LYS A 3 21.42 23.76 7.37
C LYS A 3 22.30 22.82 6.52
N GLY A 4 21.73 21.72 6.04
CA GLY A 4 22.45 20.74 5.24
C GLY A 4 23.23 19.70 6.06
N GLY A 5 23.11 19.69 7.38
CA GLY A 5 23.71 18.66 8.23
C GLY A 5 23.04 17.30 8.03
N LEU A 6 23.87 16.25 8.00
CA LEU A 6 23.38 14.88 7.89
C LEU A 6 22.76 14.39 9.21
N ARG A 7 21.80 13.50 9.08
CA ARG A 7 21.18 12.74 10.16
C ARG A 7 21.35 11.26 9.83
N THR A 8 21.86 10.49 10.78
CA THR A 8 22.19 9.06 10.57
C THR A 8 21.28 8.13 11.35
N GLN A 9 20.26 8.69 12.02
CA GLN A 9 19.23 7.90 12.67
C GLN A 9 18.46 7.08 11.64
N PHE A 10 18.13 5.84 12.00
CA PHE A 10 17.25 5.05 11.15
C PHE A 10 15.89 5.76 10.98
N SER A 11 15.38 5.73 9.76
CA SER A 11 14.09 6.30 9.43
C SER A 11 13.42 5.54 8.28
N SER A 12 12.12 5.58 8.24
CA SER A 12 11.29 5.01 7.18
C SER A 12 10.34 6.07 6.61
N VAL A 13 9.76 5.79 5.46
CA VAL A 13 8.80 6.71 4.82
C VAL A 13 7.58 7.01 5.71
N ILE A 14 7.21 6.08 6.60
CA ILE A 14 6.10 6.29 7.56
C ILE A 14 6.39 7.38 8.59
N ASP A 15 7.66 7.74 8.80
CA ASP A 15 8.10 8.78 9.75
C ASP A 15 7.87 10.20 9.24
N ILE A 16 7.65 10.37 7.93
CA ILE A 16 7.46 11.68 7.31
C ILE A 16 6.22 12.37 7.87
N MET A 17 5.09 11.67 7.90
CA MET A 17 3.82 12.25 8.34
C MET A 17 3.86 12.72 9.80
N PRO A 18 4.25 11.90 10.79
CA PRO A 18 4.32 12.34 12.17
C PRO A 18 5.35 13.47 12.38
N THR A 19 6.44 13.47 11.60
CA THR A 19 7.41 14.57 11.62
C THR A 19 6.80 15.89 11.17
N LEU A 20 6.04 15.88 10.07
CA LEU A 20 5.35 17.09 9.57
C LEU A 20 4.31 17.59 10.57
N LEU A 21 3.51 16.71 11.13
CA LEU A 21 2.48 17.06 12.10
C LEU A 21 3.11 17.70 13.35
N GLU A 22 4.16 17.10 13.92
CA GLU A 22 4.85 17.65 15.08
C GLU A 22 5.54 18.96 14.75
N ALA A 23 6.25 19.06 13.63
CA ALA A 23 6.96 20.28 13.22
C ALA A 23 6.04 21.46 12.97
N THR A 24 4.79 21.22 12.55
CA THR A 24 3.79 22.25 12.28
C THR A 24 2.85 22.49 13.45
N GLY A 25 2.91 21.69 14.52
CA GLY A 25 2.00 21.75 15.65
C GLY A 25 0.56 21.33 15.32
N VAL A 26 0.36 20.60 14.21
CA VAL A 26 -0.96 20.09 13.81
C VAL A 26 -1.18 18.71 14.42
N PRO A 27 -2.22 18.53 15.26
CA PRO A 27 -2.49 17.22 15.85
C PRO A 27 -2.94 16.22 14.79
N ALA A 28 -2.53 14.94 14.95
CA ALA A 28 -3.05 13.87 14.12
C ALA A 28 -4.57 13.72 14.33
N PRO A 29 -5.37 13.64 13.25
CA PRO A 29 -6.81 13.48 13.39
C PRO A 29 -7.14 12.08 13.92
N THR A 30 -7.95 12.01 14.95
CA THR A 30 -8.49 10.75 15.49
C THR A 30 -9.80 10.35 14.83
N ASN A 31 -10.46 11.28 14.15
CA ASN A 31 -11.71 11.07 13.42
C ASN A 31 -11.74 11.98 12.18
N ILE A 32 -12.19 11.44 11.05
CA ILE A 32 -12.42 12.21 9.81
C ILE A 32 -13.82 11.86 9.31
N ASN A 33 -14.69 12.85 9.22
CA ASN A 33 -16.08 12.67 8.74
C ASN A 33 -16.86 11.55 9.45
N GLY A 34 -16.69 11.41 10.76
CA GLY A 34 -17.34 10.38 11.55
C GLY A 34 -16.62 9.03 11.56
N VAL A 35 -15.53 8.87 10.82
CA VAL A 35 -14.77 7.63 10.76
C VAL A 35 -13.54 7.72 11.66
N ALA A 36 -13.45 6.81 12.64
CA ALA A 36 -12.28 6.68 13.51
C ALA A 36 -11.04 6.32 12.67
N GLN A 37 -9.95 7.05 12.92
CA GLN A 37 -8.69 6.83 12.21
C GLN A 37 -7.79 5.87 12.97
N LYS A 38 -7.05 5.03 12.25
CA LYS A 38 -5.97 4.24 12.84
C LYS A 38 -4.83 5.17 13.27
N PRO A 39 -4.10 4.84 14.35
CA PRO A 39 -2.90 5.57 14.74
C PRO A 39 -1.89 5.64 13.60
N ILE A 40 -1.11 6.74 13.56
CA ILE A 40 0.04 6.86 12.68
C ILE A 40 1.19 6.10 13.34
N GLU A 41 1.71 5.09 12.66
CA GLU A 41 2.70 4.14 13.23
C GLU A 41 4.14 4.65 13.17
N GLY A 42 4.42 5.70 12.39
CA GLY A 42 5.77 6.26 12.25
C GLY A 42 6.24 7.02 13.48
N THR A 43 7.53 7.24 13.54
CA THR A 43 8.22 7.98 14.60
C THR A 43 8.65 9.35 14.10
N SER A 44 8.22 10.43 14.76
CA SER A 44 8.65 11.77 14.36
C SER A 44 10.16 11.95 14.52
N LEU A 45 10.78 12.58 13.52
CA LEU A 45 12.20 12.89 13.47
C LEU A 45 12.54 14.31 14.00
N VAL A 46 11.57 15.05 14.51
CA VAL A 46 11.77 16.43 15.03
C VAL A 46 12.88 16.48 16.07
N TYR A 47 13.00 15.44 16.90
CA TYR A 47 14.07 15.35 17.91
C TYR A 47 15.49 15.44 17.32
N THR A 48 15.67 15.13 16.03
CA THR A 48 16.98 15.21 15.35
C THR A 48 17.28 16.61 14.81
N PHE A 49 16.32 17.52 14.79
CA PHE A 49 16.49 18.84 14.16
C PHE A 49 17.53 19.69 14.86
N ASP A 50 17.58 19.63 16.17
CA ASP A 50 18.49 20.38 17.00
C ASP A 50 19.61 19.51 17.60
N ASP A 51 19.51 18.19 17.52
CA ASP A 51 20.54 17.24 17.96
C ASP A 51 20.81 16.16 16.90
N ALA A 52 21.86 16.37 16.09
CA ALA A 52 22.27 15.44 15.05
C ALA A 52 22.77 14.10 15.60
N LYS A 53 23.13 14.03 16.89
CA LYS A 53 23.66 12.84 17.54
C LYS A 53 22.65 12.15 18.47
N ALA A 54 21.42 12.64 18.52
CA ALA A 54 20.36 12.01 19.30
C ALA A 54 20.24 10.52 18.94
N PRO A 55 20.04 9.62 19.90
CA PRO A 55 19.83 8.22 19.60
C PRO A 55 18.58 8.01 18.76
N SER A 56 18.61 7.00 17.87
CA SER A 56 17.46 6.67 17.05
C SER A 56 16.27 6.27 17.93
N LYS A 57 15.11 6.87 17.66
CA LYS A 57 13.84 6.49 18.31
C LYS A 57 13.06 5.44 17.51
N HIS A 58 13.29 5.36 16.20
CA HIS A 58 12.74 4.32 15.36
C HIS A 58 13.76 3.17 15.31
N THR A 59 13.52 2.16 16.08
CA THR A 59 14.50 1.08 16.30
C THR A 59 14.14 -0.22 15.59
N THR A 60 12.89 -0.38 15.15
CA THR A 60 12.41 -1.62 14.54
C THR A 60 11.50 -1.30 13.36
N GLN A 61 11.78 -1.92 12.21
CA GLN A 61 10.95 -1.82 11.02
C GLN A 61 10.93 -3.13 10.26
N TYR A 62 9.75 -3.69 10.04
CA TYR A 62 9.58 -4.82 9.12
C TYR A 62 9.30 -4.33 7.69
N PHE A 63 9.65 -5.17 6.74
CA PHE A 63 9.35 -5.00 5.32
C PHE A 63 8.81 -6.30 4.75
N GLU A 64 7.77 -6.21 3.94
CA GLU A 64 7.24 -7.35 3.19
C GLU A 64 6.74 -6.90 1.83
N MET A 65 7.09 -7.65 0.80
CA MET A 65 6.54 -7.49 -0.55
C MET A 65 6.64 -8.80 -1.33
N PHE A 66 5.50 -9.37 -1.71
CA PHE A 66 5.44 -10.63 -2.48
C PHE A 66 6.25 -11.77 -1.86
N GLY A 67 6.14 -11.92 -0.55
CA GLY A 67 6.86 -12.93 0.22
C GLY A 67 8.32 -12.59 0.55
N ASN A 68 8.89 -11.53 -0.06
CA ASN A 68 10.20 -11.02 0.34
C ASN A 68 10.07 -10.31 1.67
N ARG A 69 10.90 -10.69 2.62
CA ARG A 69 10.81 -10.26 4.02
C ARG A 69 12.11 -9.66 4.46
N ALA A 70 12.02 -8.60 5.25
CA ALA A 70 13.16 -8.09 5.99
C ALA A 70 12.70 -7.47 7.30
N ILE A 71 13.62 -7.44 8.27
CA ILE A 71 13.46 -6.75 9.53
C ILE A 71 14.74 -5.98 9.84
N TYR A 72 14.59 -4.70 10.12
CA TYR A 72 15.62 -3.88 10.74
C TYR A 72 15.38 -3.84 12.24
N HIS A 73 16.42 -4.01 13.03
CA HIS A 73 16.39 -3.79 14.47
C HIS A 73 17.75 -3.34 14.99
N GLU A 74 17.79 -2.11 15.54
CA GLU A 74 18.98 -1.55 16.22
C GLU A 74 20.30 -1.72 15.45
N GLY A 75 20.28 -1.40 14.15
CA GLY A 75 21.46 -1.48 13.29
C GLY A 75 21.76 -2.86 12.72
N TRP A 76 20.88 -3.83 12.94
CA TRP A 76 20.91 -5.14 12.28
C TRP A 76 19.80 -5.27 11.26
N VAL A 77 20.06 -5.99 10.19
CA VAL A 77 19.08 -6.35 9.17
C VAL A 77 19.13 -7.85 8.96
N ALA A 78 17.96 -8.50 9.07
CA ALA A 78 17.78 -9.83 8.53
C ALA A 78 16.83 -9.73 7.34
N ALA A 79 17.22 -10.29 6.19
CA ALA A 79 16.44 -10.21 4.95
C ALA A 79 16.40 -11.55 4.24
N THR A 80 15.32 -11.81 3.49
CA THR A 80 15.25 -13.00 2.64
C THR A 80 15.76 -12.68 1.24
N THR A 81 16.50 -13.65 0.68
CA THR A 81 16.91 -13.59 -0.72
C THR A 81 15.88 -14.36 -1.55
N PRO A 82 15.14 -13.68 -2.44
CA PRO A 82 14.22 -14.35 -3.34
C PRO A 82 14.99 -15.22 -4.34
N GLY A 83 14.52 -16.43 -4.58
CA GLY A 83 15.13 -17.35 -5.54
C GLY A 83 14.95 -16.93 -7.00
N VAL A 84 14.16 -15.88 -7.28
CA VAL A 84 13.86 -15.35 -8.62
C VAL A 84 13.86 -13.83 -8.59
N ALA A 85 14.31 -13.23 -9.68
CA ALA A 85 14.35 -11.77 -9.80
C ALA A 85 12.94 -11.16 -9.79
N PRO A 86 12.74 -10.00 -9.16
CA PRO A 86 11.42 -9.34 -9.09
C PRO A 86 10.80 -9.00 -10.46
N TRP A 87 11.62 -8.83 -11.48
CA TRP A 87 11.17 -8.53 -12.84
C TRP A 87 10.97 -9.77 -13.72
N ASP A 88 11.25 -10.96 -13.21
CA ASP A 88 10.99 -12.23 -13.91
C ASP A 88 9.51 -12.60 -13.76
N THR A 89 8.68 -12.06 -14.64
CA THR A 89 7.23 -12.28 -14.62
C THR A 89 6.82 -13.68 -15.08
N GLY A 90 7.72 -14.41 -15.74
CA GLY A 90 7.48 -15.80 -16.17
C GLY A 90 7.74 -16.83 -15.08
N ALA A 91 8.50 -16.46 -14.06
CA ALA A 91 8.95 -17.42 -13.04
C ALA A 91 7.80 -18.17 -12.35
N GLU A 92 6.67 -17.49 -12.11
CA GLU A 92 5.51 -18.07 -11.43
C GLU A 92 4.78 -19.09 -12.33
N THR A 93 4.52 -18.74 -13.59
CA THR A 93 3.87 -19.62 -14.56
C THR A 93 4.74 -20.82 -14.93
N GLU A 94 6.05 -20.69 -14.81
CA GLU A 94 7.04 -21.74 -15.05
C GLU A 94 7.33 -22.58 -13.79
N GLY A 95 6.68 -22.28 -12.66
CA GLY A 95 6.87 -23.02 -11.40
C GLY A 95 8.25 -22.84 -10.77
N ARG A 96 8.98 -21.75 -11.09
CA ARG A 96 10.33 -21.48 -10.60
C ARG A 96 10.36 -20.68 -9.28
N VAL A 97 9.21 -20.18 -8.82
CA VAL A 97 9.13 -19.45 -7.56
C VAL A 97 9.12 -20.44 -6.41
N PRO A 98 10.09 -20.40 -5.47
CA PRO A 98 10.10 -21.28 -4.31
C PRO A 98 8.90 -21.01 -3.39
N ALA A 99 8.57 -21.99 -2.54
CA ALA A 99 7.61 -21.72 -1.47
C ALA A 99 8.12 -20.59 -0.57
N VAL A 100 7.21 -19.72 -0.14
CA VAL A 100 7.58 -18.49 0.57
C VAL A 100 8.40 -18.75 1.84
N LEU A 101 8.16 -19.88 2.51
CA LEU A 101 8.89 -20.24 3.73
C LEU A 101 10.29 -20.80 3.46
N ASP A 102 10.58 -21.22 2.23
CA ASP A 102 11.88 -21.77 1.82
C ASP A 102 12.90 -20.67 1.44
N TYR A 103 12.49 -19.41 1.46
CA TYR A 103 13.41 -18.31 1.19
C TYR A 103 14.52 -18.28 2.24
N LYS A 104 15.76 -18.21 1.76
CA LYS A 104 16.93 -18.15 2.62
C LYS A 104 17.05 -16.77 3.26
N TRP A 105 17.43 -16.77 4.53
CA TRP A 105 17.69 -15.55 5.27
C TRP A 105 19.18 -15.22 5.27
N GLU A 106 19.46 -13.96 5.14
CA GLU A 106 20.77 -13.34 5.31
C GLU A 106 20.73 -12.40 6.50
N LEU A 107 21.91 -12.10 7.08
CA LEU A 107 22.04 -11.26 8.27
C LEU A 107 23.16 -10.26 8.06
N TYR A 108 22.89 -9.00 8.37
CA TYR A 108 23.85 -7.90 8.22
C TYR A 108 23.86 -6.99 9.44
N ASN A 109 25.04 -6.44 9.78
CA ASN A 109 25.16 -5.36 10.76
C ASN A 109 25.42 -4.05 10.02
N VAL A 110 24.36 -3.33 9.67
CA VAL A 110 24.43 -2.11 8.86
C VAL A 110 25.05 -0.93 9.59
N SER A 111 25.23 -1.01 10.92
CA SER A 111 26.00 -0.03 11.67
C SER A 111 27.50 -0.14 11.41
N LYS A 112 27.99 -1.30 10.95
CA LYS A 112 29.40 -1.58 10.66
C LYS A 112 29.66 -1.78 9.18
N ASP A 113 28.70 -2.34 8.48
CA ASP A 113 28.73 -2.67 7.06
C ASP A 113 27.45 -2.16 6.40
N PHE A 114 27.41 -0.88 6.06
CA PHE A 114 26.24 -0.25 5.47
C PHE A 114 25.91 -0.80 4.07
N SER A 115 26.91 -1.39 3.42
CA SER A 115 26.77 -1.97 2.06
C SER A 115 26.20 -3.39 2.04
N GLU A 116 26.01 -4.01 3.22
CA GLU A 116 25.54 -5.40 3.36
C GLU A 116 26.44 -6.40 2.56
N ALA A 117 27.75 -6.18 2.56
CA ALA A 117 28.69 -7.00 1.81
C ALA A 117 29.04 -8.31 2.53
N ASP A 118 28.94 -8.33 3.88
CA ASP A 118 29.36 -9.44 4.72
C ASP A 118 28.16 -10.12 5.39
N ASN A 119 27.68 -11.20 4.78
CA ASN A 119 26.57 -11.98 5.34
C ASN A 119 27.00 -12.75 6.60
N LEU A 120 26.42 -12.36 7.73
CA LEU A 120 26.73 -12.89 9.06
C LEU A 120 25.85 -14.09 9.48
N ALA A 121 24.91 -14.53 8.66
CA ALA A 121 23.92 -15.55 9.02
C ALA A 121 24.54 -16.85 9.58
N ALA A 122 25.63 -17.31 8.97
CA ALA A 122 26.33 -18.52 9.43
C ALA A 122 27.18 -18.30 10.70
N ARG A 123 27.66 -17.06 10.92
CA ARG A 123 28.52 -16.71 12.07
C ARG A 123 27.73 -16.30 13.30
N GLU A 124 26.53 -15.75 13.09
CA GLU A 124 25.67 -15.20 14.17
C GLU A 124 24.25 -15.83 14.10
N PRO A 125 24.13 -17.17 14.19
CA PRO A 125 22.85 -17.84 14.02
C PRO A 125 21.81 -17.48 15.11
N ALA A 126 22.29 -17.18 16.32
CA ALA A 126 21.41 -16.75 17.42
C ALA A 126 20.78 -15.38 17.13
N LYS A 127 21.57 -14.43 16.58
CA LYS A 127 21.08 -13.10 16.20
C LYS A 127 20.13 -13.19 15.01
N LEU A 128 20.43 -14.04 14.05
CA LEU A 128 19.50 -14.30 12.93
C LEU A 128 18.15 -14.80 13.43
N LYS A 129 18.18 -15.79 14.34
CA LYS A 129 16.94 -16.35 14.91
C LYS A 129 16.14 -15.31 15.67
N GLU A 130 16.79 -14.48 16.47
CA GLU A 130 16.16 -13.36 17.20
C GLU A 130 15.40 -12.44 16.22
N LEU A 131 16.06 -12.04 15.12
CA LEU A 131 15.45 -11.15 14.14
C LEU A 131 14.33 -11.81 13.33
N GLN A 132 14.45 -13.10 13.03
CA GLN A 132 13.37 -13.86 12.43
C GLN A 132 12.13 -13.89 13.33
N ASP A 133 12.30 -14.15 14.62
CA ASP A 133 11.19 -14.17 15.58
C ASP A 133 10.55 -12.79 15.73
N LEU A 134 11.38 -11.75 15.74
CA LEU A 134 10.90 -10.37 15.75
C LEU A 134 10.09 -10.03 14.49
N PHE A 135 10.55 -10.49 13.31
CA PHE A 135 9.78 -10.31 12.07
C PHE A 135 8.38 -10.90 12.17
N TRP A 136 8.27 -12.14 12.67
CA TRP A 136 6.97 -12.80 12.81
C TRP A 136 6.06 -12.09 13.82
N THR A 137 6.64 -11.59 14.92
CA THR A 137 5.90 -10.78 15.91
C THR A 137 5.34 -9.51 15.30
N GLU A 138 6.15 -8.77 14.54
CA GLU A 138 5.68 -7.55 13.85
C GLU A 138 4.69 -7.88 12.73
N ALA A 139 4.89 -8.98 12.00
CA ALA A 139 3.98 -9.42 10.94
C ALA A 139 2.57 -9.77 11.49
N GLU A 140 2.49 -10.40 12.64
CA GLU A 140 1.22 -10.66 13.32
C GLU A 140 0.56 -9.38 13.79
N LYS A 141 1.31 -8.52 14.47
CA LYS A 141 0.85 -7.22 15.00
C LYS A 141 0.23 -6.33 13.93
N TYR A 142 0.83 -6.29 12.75
CA TYR A 142 0.41 -5.43 11.65
C TYR A 142 -0.46 -6.13 10.59
N ASN A 143 -0.98 -7.33 10.88
CA ASN A 143 -1.85 -8.09 9.99
C ASN A 143 -1.22 -8.38 8.60
N VAL A 144 0.07 -8.68 8.58
CA VAL A 144 0.80 -9.06 7.37
C VAL A 144 0.55 -10.52 7.00
N LEU A 145 0.14 -11.33 7.98
CA LEU A 145 -0.14 -12.74 7.80
C LEU A 145 -1.53 -13.00 7.20
N PRO A 146 -1.70 -14.05 6.36
CA PRO A 146 -0.66 -14.96 5.87
C PRO A 146 0.24 -14.30 4.82
N ILE A 147 1.55 -14.66 4.83
CA ILE A 147 2.47 -14.21 3.78
C ILE A 147 2.27 -15.05 2.54
N GLU A 148 2.20 -14.37 1.40
CA GLU A 148 1.89 -14.96 0.12
C GLU A 148 2.80 -14.35 -0.95
N ASN A 149 3.35 -15.16 -1.86
CA ASN A 149 4.30 -14.74 -2.88
C ASN A 149 3.75 -14.81 -4.31
N SER A 150 2.47 -15.17 -4.50
CA SER A 150 1.84 -15.11 -5.81
C SER A 150 1.65 -13.66 -6.26
N ARG A 151 2.05 -13.38 -7.49
CA ARG A 151 1.80 -12.11 -8.16
C ARG A 151 0.54 -12.19 -9.02
N ILE A 152 0.29 -13.36 -9.60
CA ILE A 152 -0.82 -13.62 -10.52
C ILE A 152 -2.13 -13.66 -9.76
N ASP A 153 -2.19 -14.37 -8.64
CA ASP A 153 -3.41 -14.52 -7.84
C ASP A 153 -4.00 -13.18 -7.37
N ARG A 154 -3.14 -12.18 -7.15
CA ARG A 154 -3.59 -10.82 -6.78
C ARG A 154 -4.36 -10.11 -7.88
N PHE A 155 -4.15 -10.49 -9.12
CA PHE A 155 -4.85 -9.95 -10.28
C PHE A 155 -6.05 -10.82 -10.71
N ASP A 156 -6.13 -12.06 -10.23
CA ASP A 156 -7.29 -12.91 -10.49
C ASP A 156 -8.49 -12.44 -9.67
N VAL A 157 -9.51 -11.98 -10.37
CA VAL A 157 -10.75 -11.48 -9.76
C VAL A 157 -11.49 -12.56 -8.97
N ASN A 158 -11.25 -13.85 -9.25
CA ASN A 158 -11.89 -14.96 -8.57
C ASN A 158 -11.28 -15.24 -7.20
N ASN A 159 -10.03 -14.83 -6.98
CA ASN A 159 -9.27 -15.12 -5.75
C ASN A 159 -9.39 -14.00 -4.69
N ARG A 160 -10.10 -12.93 -4.98
CA ARG A 160 -10.27 -11.82 -4.03
C ARG A 160 -11.74 -11.54 -3.73
N PRO A 161 -12.05 -11.03 -2.54
CA PRO A 161 -13.41 -10.62 -2.20
C PRO A 161 -13.94 -9.65 -3.27
N SER A 162 -15.12 -9.94 -3.81
CA SER A 162 -15.77 -9.09 -4.80
C SER A 162 -17.04 -8.50 -4.22
N LEU A 163 -17.17 -7.17 -4.31
CA LEU A 163 -18.40 -6.45 -3.95
C LEU A 163 -19.46 -6.51 -5.04
N THR A 164 -19.10 -7.04 -6.22
CA THR A 164 -19.95 -7.10 -7.39
C THR A 164 -20.34 -8.52 -7.82
N SER A 165 -19.66 -9.54 -7.29
CA SER A 165 -19.92 -10.94 -7.63
C SER A 165 -21.36 -11.34 -7.28
N GLY A 166 -22.04 -12.00 -8.24
CA GLY A 166 -23.42 -12.46 -8.06
C GLY A 166 -24.47 -11.33 -8.05
N ARG A 167 -24.11 -10.12 -8.44
CA ARG A 167 -25.03 -8.98 -8.52
C ARG A 167 -25.22 -8.55 -9.96
N ASP A 168 -26.48 -8.47 -10.38
CA ASP A 168 -26.87 -8.03 -11.72
C ASP A 168 -27.42 -6.59 -11.72
N GLU A 169 -27.71 -6.03 -10.54
CA GLU A 169 -28.26 -4.69 -10.38
C GLU A 169 -27.46 -3.89 -9.34
N PHE A 170 -27.23 -2.64 -9.67
CA PHE A 170 -26.46 -1.70 -8.84
C PHE A 170 -27.21 -0.37 -8.78
N THR A 171 -27.53 0.08 -7.57
CA THR A 171 -28.15 1.39 -7.32
C THR A 171 -27.15 2.32 -6.68
N TYR A 172 -26.99 3.51 -7.26
CA TYR A 172 -26.10 4.55 -6.75
C TYR A 172 -26.88 5.81 -6.44
N PHE A 173 -26.43 6.54 -5.43
CA PHE A 173 -27.02 7.79 -4.99
C PHE A 173 -26.08 8.97 -5.27
N PRO A 174 -26.61 10.20 -5.35
CA PRO A 174 -25.80 11.39 -5.55
C PRO A 174 -24.67 11.51 -4.49
N GLY A 175 -23.52 12.03 -4.93
CA GLY A 175 -22.37 12.27 -4.05
C GLY A 175 -21.38 11.11 -3.97
N LEU A 176 -21.66 9.97 -4.60
CA LEU A 176 -20.68 8.89 -4.70
C LEU A 176 -19.60 9.25 -5.73
N VAL A 177 -18.35 9.24 -5.30
CA VAL A 177 -17.19 9.52 -6.14
C VAL A 177 -16.08 8.53 -5.85
N ARG A 178 -15.22 8.26 -6.85
CA ARG A 178 -14.03 7.43 -6.73
C ARG A 178 -14.29 5.99 -6.24
N ILE A 179 -15.37 5.39 -6.71
CA ILE A 179 -15.62 3.96 -6.48
C ILE A 179 -14.49 3.17 -7.18
N PRO A 180 -13.72 2.33 -6.48
CA PRO A 180 -12.69 1.50 -7.10
C PRO A 180 -13.29 0.58 -8.18
N GLU A 181 -12.54 0.27 -9.24
CA GLU A 181 -13.01 -0.60 -10.32
C GLU A 181 -13.54 -1.95 -9.81
N GLY A 182 -12.87 -2.56 -8.83
CA GLY A 182 -13.32 -3.83 -8.23
C GLY A 182 -14.63 -3.75 -7.43
N ALA A 183 -15.14 -2.54 -7.15
CA ALA A 183 -16.42 -2.31 -6.48
C ALA A 183 -17.48 -1.71 -7.41
N ALA A 184 -17.12 -1.45 -8.68
CA ALA A 184 -18.01 -0.96 -9.71
C ALA A 184 -18.48 -2.11 -10.63
N PRO A 185 -19.67 -2.00 -11.28
CA PRO A 185 -20.13 -3.02 -12.20
C PRO A 185 -19.18 -3.14 -13.40
N ASP A 186 -18.79 -4.36 -13.72
CA ASP A 186 -18.02 -4.63 -14.93
C ASP A 186 -18.97 -4.71 -16.14
N LEU A 187 -18.91 -3.69 -16.99
CA LEU A 187 -19.73 -3.57 -18.22
C LEU A 187 -18.96 -3.99 -19.48
N LYS A 188 -17.71 -4.44 -19.35
CA LYS A 188 -16.90 -4.81 -20.52
C LYS A 188 -17.46 -6.04 -21.22
N ASN A 189 -17.70 -5.91 -22.53
CA ASN A 189 -18.22 -6.98 -23.38
C ASN A 189 -19.53 -7.63 -22.86
N LYS A 190 -20.45 -6.80 -22.35
CA LYS A 190 -21.74 -7.23 -21.80
C LYS A 190 -22.86 -6.29 -22.27
N SER A 191 -24.08 -6.83 -22.41
CA SER A 191 -25.26 -6.00 -22.56
C SER A 191 -25.67 -5.44 -21.20
N TYR A 192 -26.01 -4.16 -21.14
CA TYR A 192 -26.41 -3.49 -19.91
C TYR A 192 -27.42 -2.38 -20.14
N GLN A 193 -28.07 -1.93 -19.11
CA GLN A 193 -28.96 -0.78 -19.09
C GLN A 193 -28.57 0.18 -17.98
N ILE A 194 -28.55 1.47 -18.27
CA ILE A 194 -28.37 2.52 -17.28
C ILE A 194 -29.67 3.32 -17.20
N LYS A 195 -30.21 3.49 -16.00
CA LYS A 195 -31.36 4.34 -15.71
C LYS A 195 -30.93 5.43 -14.73
N ALA A 196 -31.38 6.66 -14.96
CA ALA A 196 -31.15 7.77 -14.05
C ALA A 196 -32.47 8.52 -13.82
N GLU A 197 -32.88 8.67 -12.58
CA GLU A 197 -33.98 9.54 -12.20
C GLU A 197 -33.41 10.91 -11.88
N VAL A 198 -33.88 11.93 -12.65
CA VAL A 198 -33.33 13.28 -12.53
C VAL A 198 -34.46 14.31 -12.49
N VAL A 199 -34.27 15.34 -11.69
CA VAL A 199 -35.13 16.52 -11.67
C VAL A 199 -34.41 17.66 -12.38
N ILE A 200 -34.93 18.08 -13.53
CA ILE A 200 -34.34 19.16 -14.31
C ILE A 200 -35.08 20.47 -13.95
N PRO A 201 -34.37 21.51 -13.46
CA PRO A 201 -34.98 22.78 -13.13
C PRO A 201 -35.48 23.51 -14.37
N LYS A 202 -36.39 24.49 -14.21
CA LYS A 202 -36.98 25.26 -15.33
C LYS A 202 -35.98 25.92 -16.28
N GLY A 203 -34.77 26.23 -15.82
CA GLY A 203 -33.68 26.79 -16.62
C GLY A 203 -32.90 25.76 -17.44
N GLY A 204 -33.26 24.48 -17.33
CA GLY A 204 -32.45 23.39 -17.87
C GLY A 204 -31.32 22.98 -16.96
N ALA A 205 -30.59 21.95 -17.36
CA ALA A 205 -29.38 21.49 -16.68
C ALA A 205 -28.36 20.95 -17.69
N GLU A 206 -27.11 21.10 -17.37
CA GLU A 206 -25.99 20.49 -18.09
C GLU A 206 -25.03 19.85 -17.07
N GLY A 207 -24.38 18.76 -17.45
CA GLY A 207 -23.39 18.13 -16.61
C GLY A 207 -23.47 16.60 -16.58
N MET A 208 -22.55 16.02 -15.84
CA MET A 208 -22.39 14.58 -15.72
C MET A 208 -23.42 14.00 -14.74
N LEU A 209 -24.14 12.98 -15.17
CA LEU A 209 -25.02 12.18 -14.31
C LEU A 209 -24.28 10.98 -13.74
N LEU A 210 -23.49 10.29 -14.58
CA LEU A 210 -22.70 9.14 -14.20
C LEU A 210 -21.49 9.03 -15.14
N THR A 211 -20.34 8.69 -14.57
CA THR A 211 -19.14 8.37 -15.36
C THR A 211 -18.36 7.24 -14.72
N HIS A 212 -17.77 6.41 -15.57
CA HIS A 212 -16.84 5.38 -15.18
C HIS A 212 -15.68 5.36 -16.16
N GLY A 213 -14.47 5.27 -15.64
CA GLY A 213 -13.26 5.20 -16.43
C GLY A 213 -12.27 6.31 -16.12
N GLY A 214 -11.25 6.41 -16.94
CA GLY A 214 -10.16 7.32 -16.80
C GLY A 214 -9.86 8.09 -18.08
N ARG A 215 -8.60 8.53 -18.22
CA ARG A 215 -8.14 9.33 -19.35
C ARG A 215 -8.25 8.60 -20.70
N PHE A 216 -8.12 7.28 -20.71
CA PHE A 216 -7.90 6.51 -21.95
C PHE A 216 -9.11 5.69 -22.38
N SER A 217 -10.01 5.35 -21.46
CA SER A 217 -11.20 4.59 -21.75
C SER A 217 -12.27 4.81 -20.69
N GLY A 218 -13.52 4.50 -21.03
CA GLY A 218 -14.63 4.58 -20.11
C GLY A 218 -15.95 4.92 -20.78
N TYR A 219 -16.94 5.24 -19.97
CA TYR A 219 -18.24 5.68 -20.43
C TYR A 219 -18.80 6.81 -19.56
N GLY A 220 -19.69 7.59 -20.13
CA GLY A 220 -20.35 8.67 -19.42
C GLY A 220 -21.78 8.88 -19.90
N LEU A 221 -22.69 9.10 -18.97
CA LEU A 221 -24.04 9.57 -19.21
C LEU A 221 -24.13 11.00 -18.67
N TYR A 222 -24.48 11.95 -19.51
CA TYR A 222 -24.53 13.37 -19.16
C TYR A 222 -25.60 14.14 -19.92
N LEU A 223 -25.92 15.34 -19.47
CA LEU A 223 -26.76 16.29 -20.14
C LEU A 223 -25.92 17.33 -20.87
N LEU A 224 -26.20 17.52 -22.17
CA LEU A 224 -25.55 18.55 -22.98
C LEU A 224 -26.61 19.28 -23.77
N LYS A 225 -26.69 20.60 -23.61
CA LYS A 225 -27.71 21.47 -24.29
C LYS A 225 -29.12 20.91 -24.11
N GLY A 226 -29.45 20.48 -22.90
CA GLY A 226 -30.76 19.96 -22.55
C GLY A 226 -31.06 18.55 -23.07
N LYS A 227 -30.09 17.85 -23.67
CA LYS A 227 -30.28 16.49 -24.20
C LYS A 227 -29.42 15.48 -23.45
N PRO A 228 -29.93 14.26 -23.17
CA PRO A 228 -29.13 13.20 -22.67
C PRO A 228 -28.13 12.68 -23.73
N VAL A 229 -26.91 12.50 -23.34
CA VAL A 229 -25.83 11.98 -24.19
C VAL A 229 -25.18 10.81 -23.45
N PHE A 230 -24.95 9.70 -24.14
CA PHE A 230 -24.16 8.59 -23.69
C PHE A 230 -22.92 8.50 -24.57
N LEU A 231 -21.77 8.48 -23.92
CA LEU A 231 -20.46 8.31 -24.57
C LEU A 231 -19.82 7.04 -24.04
N TYR A 232 -19.32 6.22 -24.93
CA TYR A 232 -18.46 5.07 -24.66
C TYR A 232 -17.19 5.20 -25.49
N ASN A 233 -16.03 5.12 -24.81
CA ASN A 233 -14.70 5.27 -25.42
C ASN A 233 -13.84 4.03 -25.15
#